data_f8154d631eda6ec5052bb892297f5a98
#
_entry.id   f8154d631eda6ec5052bb892297f5a98
#
_cell.length_a   1.000
_cell.length_b   1.000
_cell.length_c   1.000
_cell.angle_alpha   90.00
_cell.angle_beta   90.00
_cell.angle_gamma   90.00
#
_symmetry.space_group_name_H-M   'P 1'
#
loop_
_entity.id
_entity.type
_entity.pdbx_description
1 polymer ?
#
loop_
_entity_poly.entity_id
_entity_poly.type
_entity_poly.pdbx_seq_one_letter_code
_entity_poly.pdbx_strand_id
1 'polypeptide(L)'
;LGSYWKGRKPLILNKACVLGTLLPATGDDVGDLRLFERLMGMDPQALQARLRAALPRSRAPQAAEMAERYRRGELSYADLVREAKRPEEMGEGFWEGVWDEVNARLGTEARSFPELVEQLGVARYGRRPRMADPFSGSGQIPFEAARLGCDARAADLNPVACLLSWGAFHVAGCSAADAVRQEKARRELARALAREMDALGVERDGRGWRGRAYLYCLEVRCPQSGWMVPVLPTLVISEGHRVVARLVPDPVRKRYDISIEYVDAARWPEEKKRAEAQGTLPRAEKGTLVHSPDGITAYRTRMSTIRGDYRDEQGNNRNRLRPWEKEDIVPRPEDILQERLYCVQ
;
A
#
# COMPACT_ATOMS: atom_id res chain seq x y z
N LEU A 1 6.12 -1.23 -7.02
CA LEU A 1 5.48 -2.37 -6.37
C LEU A 1 4.18 -1.89 -5.72
N GLY A 2 3.04 -2.13 -6.40
CA GLY A 2 1.72 -1.66 -5.98
C GLY A 2 1.07 -2.45 -4.85
N SER A 3 1.82 -3.29 -4.12
CA SER A 3 1.24 -4.08 -3.04
C SER A 3 0.99 -3.22 -1.81
N TYR A 4 -0.24 -3.22 -1.33
CA TYR A 4 -0.61 -2.64 -0.05
C TYR A 4 -0.20 -3.60 1.08
N TRP A 5 0.93 -3.30 1.73
CA TRP A 5 1.42 -4.04 2.90
C TRP A 5 1.30 -3.17 4.15
N LYS A 6 0.51 -3.60 5.12
CA LYS A 6 0.32 -2.88 6.38
C LYS A 6 1.65 -2.81 7.15
N GLY A 7 2.04 -1.62 7.59
CA GLY A 7 3.29 -1.41 8.33
C GLY A 7 4.53 -1.18 7.46
N ARG A 8 4.36 -0.97 6.15
CA ARG A 8 5.46 -0.60 5.25
C ARG A 8 6.20 0.64 5.73
N LYS A 9 7.52 0.55 5.85
CA LYS A 9 8.37 1.66 6.27
C LYS A 9 8.77 2.55 5.07
N PRO A 10 8.77 3.89 5.21
CA PRO A 10 9.27 4.77 4.16
C PRO A 10 10.74 4.51 3.85
N LEU A 11 11.13 4.54 2.57
CA LEU A 11 12.53 4.32 2.14
C LEU A 11 13.47 5.34 2.77
N ILE A 12 13.06 6.59 2.87
CA ILE A 12 13.86 7.66 3.49
C ILE A 12 14.19 7.37 4.96
N LEU A 13 13.27 6.78 5.72
CA LEU A 13 13.52 6.35 7.09
C LEU A 13 14.57 5.22 7.13
N ASN A 14 14.44 4.24 6.24
CA ASN A 14 15.38 3.13 6.15
C ASN A 14 16.77 3.64 5.76
N LYS A 15 16.87 4.57 4.79
CA LYS A 15 18.10 5.26 4.43
C LYS A 15 18.73 5.96 5.63
N ALA A 16 17.94 6.70 6.40
CA ALA A 16 18.40 7.39 7.61
C ALA A 16 19.01 6.41 8.63
N CYS A 17 18.35 5.28 8.87
CA CYS A 17 18.84 4.26 9.80
C CYS A 17 20.17 3.64 9.32
N VAL A 18 20.29 3.30 8.03
CA VAL A 18 21.52 2.72 7.47
C VAL A 18 22.67 3.71 7.55
N LEU A 19 22.49 4.93 7.07
CA LEU A 19 23.52 5.96 7.11
C LEU A 19 23.90 6.36 8.53
N GLY A 20 22.92 6.60 9.39
CA GLY A 20 23.15 6.97 10.80
C GLY A 20 23.88 5.89 11.61
N THR A 21 23.78 4.62 11.19
CA THR A 21 24.54 3.52 11.82
C THR A 21 26.00 3.47 11.33
N LEU A 22 26.26 3.88 10.08
CA LEU A 22 27.58 3.75 9.44
C LEU A 22 28.45 5.01 9.60
N LEU A 23 27.84 6.18 9.62
CA LEU A 23 28.57 7.43 9.74
C LEU A 23 29.32 7.50 11.09
N PRO A 24 30.58 7.94 11.11
CA PRO A 24 31.33 8.13 12.34
C PRO A 24 30.83 9.38 13.08
N ALA A 25 30.89 9.35 14.41
CA ALA A 25 30.81 10.55 15.24
C ALA A 25 32.21 11.18 15.29
N THR A 26 32.35 12.42 14.83
CA THR A 26 33.66 13.10 14.76
C THR A 26 33.94 13.97 15.99
N GLY A 27 32.95 14.15 16.87
CA GLY A 27 33.00 15.08 18.02
C GLY A 27 32.56 16.50 17.66
N ASP A 28 32.23 16.76 16.40
CA ASP A 28 31.57 17.98 15.94
C ASP A 28 30.11 17.66 15.58
N ASP A 29 29.26 17.61 16.58
CA ASP A 29 27.86 17.21 16.45
C ASP A 29 27.09 18.06 15.43
N VAL A 30 27.40 19.36 15.33
CA VAL A 30 26.74 20.28 14.39
C VAL A 30 27.14 19.95 12.95
N GLY A 31 28.42 19.71 12.72
CA GLY A 31 28.94 19.33 11.40
C GLY A 31 28.49 17.92 11.01
N ASP A 32 28.42 16.99 11.93
CA ASP A 32 27.94 15.63 11.68
C ASP A 32 26.45 15.63 11.31
N LEU A 33 25.63 16.43 12.01
CA LEU A 33 24.21 16.60 11.67
C LEU A 33 24.03 17.23 10.27
N ARG A 34 24.80 18.29 9.97
CA ARG A 34 24.75 18.93 8.64
C ARG A 34 25.10 17.96 7.53
N LEU A 35 26.16 17.15 7.70
CA LEU A 35 26.54 16.12 6.74
C LEU A 35 25.41 15.09 6.55
N PHE A 36 24.81 14.65 7.65
CA PHE A 36 23.69 13.72 7.61
C PHE A 36 22.49 14.31 6.84
N GLU A 37 22.09 15.55 7.16
CA GLU A 37 21.00 16.24 6.45
C GLU A 37 21.32 16.40 4.95
N ARG A 38 22.58 16.66 4.60
CA ARG A 38 23.06 16.74 3.22
C ARG A 38 22.87 15.41 2.50
N LEU A 39 23.31 14.31 3.10
CA LEU A 39 23.16 12.94 2.57
C LEU A 39 21.68 12.51 2.51
N MET A 40 20.83 13.05 3.38
CA MET A 40 19.40 12.81 3.34
C MET A 40 18.66 13.69 2.34
N GLY A 41 19.32 14.71 1.74
CA GLY A 41 18.69 15.69 0.87
C GLY A 41 17.65 16.55 1.61
N MET A 42 17.92 16.87 2.90
CA MET A 42 17.04 17.64 3.78
C MET A 42 17.60 19.03 4.10
N ASP A 43 18.85 19.31 3.72
CA ASP A 43 19.44 20.64 3.88
C ASP A 43 18.72 21.70 3.02
N PRO A 44 18.86 23.01 3.33
CA PRO A 44 18.13 24.07 2.64
C PRO A 44 18.37 24.11 1.11
N GLN A 45 19.57 23.78 0.64
CA GLN A 45 19.89 23.77 -0.81
C GLN A 45 19.18 22.60 -1.52
N ALA A 46 19.26 21.41 -0.92
CA ALA A 46 18.56 20.24 -1.40
C ALA A 46 17.04 20.44 -1.39
N LEU A 47 16.48 21.06 -0.34
CA LEU A 47 15.07 21.36 -0.25
C LEU A 47 14.64 22.36 -1.33
N GLN A 48 15.44 23.40 -1.60
CA GLN A 48 15.19 24.32 -2.70
C GLN A 48 15.14 23.63 -4.06
N ALA A 49 16.10 22.73 -4.33
CA ALA A 49 16.12 21.96 -5.57
C ALA A 49 14.88 21.04 -5.70
N ARG A 50 14.48 20.37 -4.62
CA ARG A 50 13.30 19.51 -4.55
C ARG A 50 12.00 20.29 -4.75
N LEU A 51 11.86 21.45 -4.14
CA LEU A 51 10.72 22.37 -4.35
C LEU A 51 10.68 22.86 -5.79
N ARG A 52 11.82 23.32 -6.34
CA ARG A 52 11.92 23.77 -7.74
C ARG A 52 11.50 22.67 -8.73
N ALA A 53 11.84 21.42 -8.44
CA ALA A 53 11.50 20.27 -9.28
C ALA A 53 10.02 19.85 -9.18
N ALA A 54 9.34 20.20 -8.09
CA ALA A 54 7.93 19.87 -7.85
C ALA A 54 6.97 20.98 -8.29
N LEU A 55 7.35 22.25 -8.08
CA LEU A 55 6.47 23.39 -8.36
C LEU A 55 6.30 23.64 -9.87
N PRO A 56 5.12 24.08 -10.30
CA PRO A 56 4.91 24.56 -11.67
C PRO A 56 5.90 25.70 -12.01
N ARG A 57 6.25 25.85 -13.29
CA ARG A 57 7.22 26.88 -13.74
C ARG A 57 6.87 28.29 -13.26
N SER A 58 5.59 28.62 -13.16
CA SER A 58 5.10 29.93 -12.67
C SER A 58 5.41 30.17 -11.18
N ARG A 59 5.54 29.10 -10.37
CA ARG A 59 5.83 29.15 -8.93
C ARG A 59 7.29 28.79 -8.59
N ALA A 60 8.11 28.43 -9.57
CA ALA A 60 9.50 28.02 -9.35
C ALA A 60 10.37 29.09 -8.61
N PRO A 61 10.18 30.42 -8.81
CA PRO A 61 10.89 31.43 -8.05
C PRO A 61 10.63 31.38 -6.54
N GLN A 62 9.43 30.94 -6.12
CA GLN A 62 9.06 30.83 -4.71
C GLN A 62 9.87 29.78 -3.95
N ALA A 63 10.45 28.79 -4.67
CA ALA A 63 11.27 27.75 -4.05
C ALA A 63 12.48 28.29 -3.29
N ALA A 64 13.11 29.35 -3.81
CA ALA A 64 14.26 29.98 -3.15
C ALA A 64 13.83 30.72 -1.87
N GLU A 65 12.72 31.45 -1.93
CA GLU A 65 12.16 32.17 -0.78
C GLU A 65 11.74 31.18 0.33
N MET A 66 11.06 30.09 -0.02
CA MET A 66 10.64 29.08 0.91
C MET A 66 11.84 28.39 1.60
N ALA A 67 12.89 28.06 0.85
CA ALA A 67 14.11 27.48 1.39
C ALA A 67 14.86 28.46 2.31
N GLU A 68 14.85 29.77 2.00
CA GLU A 68 15.44 30.81 2.84
C GLU A 68 14.67 30.97 4.16
N ARG A 69 13.35 30.95 4.12
CA ARG A 69 12.50 30.99 5.32
C ARG A 69 12.71 29.75 6.19
N TYR A 70 12.91 28.59 5.56
CA TYR A 70 13.28 27.36 6.29
C TYR A 70 14.65 27.52 6.99
N ARG A 71 15.67 28.04 6.30
CA ARG A 71 17.00 28.28 6.87
C ARG A 71 16.96 29.24 8.06
N ARG A 72 16.06 30.22 8.05
CA ARG A 72 15.84 31.18 9.16
C ARG A 72 14.97 30.62 10.28
N GLY A 73 14.48 29.39 10.17
CA GLY A 73 13.60 28.77 11.16
C GLY A 73 12.15 29.29 11.15
N GLU A 74 11.76 30.09 10.13
CA GLU A 74 10.40 30.60 9.97
C GLU A 74 9.41 29.53 9.46
N LEU A 75 9.92 28.51 8.80
CA LEU A 75 9.17 27.36 8.30
C LEU A 75 9.83 26.07 8.82
N SER A 76 9.02 25.08 9.18
CA SER A 76 9.52 23.76 9.50
C SER A 76 9.69 22.90 8.24
N TYR A 77 10.46 21.82 8.33
CA TYR A 77 10.54 20.82 7.28
C TYR A 77 9.16 20.22 6.93
N ALA A 78 8.32 20.04 7.97
CA ALA A 78 6.97 19.49 7.80
C ALA A 78 6.05 20.40 6.96
N ASP A 79 6.28 21.71 6.98
CA ASP A 79 5.51 22.68 6.19
C ASP A 79 5.83 22.57 4.68
N LEU A 80 7.06 22.21 4.35
CA LEU A 80 7.59 22.21 2.98
C LEU A 80 7.58 20.85 2.30
N VAL A 81 7.69 19.77 3.06
CA VAL A 81 7.84 18.41 2.51
C VAL A 81 6.68 17.95 1.64
N ARG A 82 5.48 18.50 1.86
CA ARG A 82 4.28 18.16 1.09
C ARG A 82 4.33 18.73 -0.34
N GLU A 83 5.02 19.86 -0.53
CA GLU A 83 5.15 20.53 -1.82
C GLU A 83 6.45 20.16 -2.55
N ALA A 84 7.40 19.51 -1.88
CA ALA A 84 8.69 19.13 -2.43
C ALA A 84 8.68 17.70 -2.99
N LYS A 85 9.42 17.45 -4.08
CA LYS A 85 9.71 16.09 -4.51
C LYS A 85 10.44 15.33 -3.40
N ARG A 86 10.23 14.03 -3.32
CA ARG A 86 10.98 13.17 -2.40
C ARG A 86 12.44 13.07 -2.88
N PRO A 87 13.42 12.91 -1.96
CA PRO A 87 14.83 12.73 -2.36
C PRO A 87 15.03 11.57 -3.34
N GLU A 88 14.26 10.49 -3.22
CA GLU A 88 14.31 9.31 -4.09
C GLU A 88 13.76 9.55 -5.51
N GLU A 89 13.00 10.62 -5.69
CA GLU A 89 12.43 11.04 -6.98
C GLU A 89 13.35 12.01 -7.74
N MET A 90 14.44 12.45 -7.09
CA MET A 90 15.47 13.27 -7.71
C MET A 90 16.47 12.38 -8.46
N GLY A 91 16.86 12.80 -9.65
CA GLY A 91 17.86 12.06 -10.45
C GLY A 91 19.27 12.06 -9.83
N GLU A 92 20.17 11.29 -10.40
CA GLU A 92 21.55 11.13 -9.91
C GLU A 92 22.30 12.46 -9.79
N GLY A 93 22.13 13.39 -10.74
CA GLY A 93 22.71 14.73 -10.71
C GLY A 93 22.34 15.60 -9.51
N PHE A 94 21.31 15.21 -8.75
CA PHE A 94 20.95 15.87 -7.50
C PHE A 94 22.03 15.74 -6.42
N TRP A 95 22.83 14.68 -6.48
CA TRP A 95 23.85 14.35 -5.49
C TRP A 95 25.27 14.81 -5.89
N GLU A 96 25.48 15.26 -7.12
CA GLU A 96 26.83 15.57 -7.65
C GLU A 96 27.60 16.55 -6.75
N GLY A 97 26.97 17.64 -6.30
CA GLY A 97 27.60 18.64 -5.45
C GLY A 97 27.74 18.26 -3.95
N VAL A 98 27.35 17.06 -3.59
CA VAL A 98 27.38 16.57 -2.19
C VAL A 98 28.68 15.82 -1.91
N TRP A 99 29.25 15.14 -2.90
CA TRP A 99 30.34 14.19 -2.73
C TRP A 99 31.65 14.84 -2.30
N ASP A 100 31.97 16.03 -2.79
CA ASP A 100 33.22 16.72 -2.41
C ASP A 100 33.24 17.07 -0.91
N GLU A 101 32.10 17.56 -0.38
CA GLU A 101 31.94 17.87 1.04
C GLU A 101 31.98 16.61 1.90
N VAL A 102 31.29 15.56 1.48
CA VAL A 102 31.25 14.26 2.16
C VAL A 102 32.65 13.66 2.23
N ASN A 103 33.35 13.62 1.11
CA ASN A 103 34.71 13.04 1.00
C ASN A 103 35.73 13.80 1.83
N ALA A 104 35.68 15.15 1.77
CA ALA A 104 36.59 15.98 2.57
C ALA A 104 36.40 15.75 4.09
N ARG A 105 35.13 15.57 4.54
CA ARG A 105 34.85 15.36 5.96
C ARG A 105 35.11 13.94 6.43
N LEU A 106 34.82 12.94 5.61
CA LEU A 106 34.93 11.51 6.00
C LEU A 106 36.23 10.84 5.58
N GLY A 107 37.06 11.53 4.83
CA GLY A 107 38.31 10.93 4.28
C GLY A 107 38.00 9.82 3.27
N THR A 108 36.97 9.98 2.46
CA THR A 108 36.51 9.01 1.45
C THR A 108 36.71 9.57 0.03
N GLU A 109 36.51 8.73 -0.98
CA GLU A 109 36.57 9.10 -2.40
C GLU A 109 35.30 8.67 -3.15
N ALA A 110 34.17 8.63 -2.43
CA ALA A 110 32.90 8.15 -2.95
C ALA A 110 32.24 9.15 -3.93
N ARG A 111 31.59 8.64 -4.94
CA ARG A 111 30.77 9.39 -5.90
C ARG A 111 29.34 8.88 -5.95
N SER A 112 29.01 7.88 -5.13
CA SER A 112 27.70 7.27 -5.02
C SER A 112 27.47 6.75 -3.61
N PHE A 113 26.20 6.52 -3.24
CA PHE A 113 25.89 5.90 -1.94
C PHE A 113 26.49 4.51 -1.78
N PRO A 114 26.48 3.61 -2.80
CA PRO A 114 27.13 2.32 -2.68
C PRO A 114 28.62 2.40 -2.40
N GLU A 115 29.33 3.33 -3.04
CA GLU A 115 30.75 3.54 -2.79
C GLU A 115 31.03 4.09 -1.39
N LEU A 116 30.23 5.08 -0.95
CA LEU A 116 30.34 5.62 0.41
C LEU A 116 30.13 4.52 1.46
N VAL A 117 29.05 3.76 1.34
CA VAL A 117 28.71 2.68 2.27
C VAL A 117 29.78 1.60 2.29
N GLU A 118 30.33 1.23 1.13
CA GLU A 118 31.41 0.27 1.04
C GLU A 118 32.67 0.78 1.74
N GLN A 119 33.11 2.01 1.47
CA GLN A 119 34.30 2.61 2.08
C GLN A 119 34.15 2.75 3.60
N LEU A 120 33.02 3.23 4.09
CA LEU A 120 32.75 3.30 5.53
C LEU A 120 32.71 1.92 6.18
N GLY A 121 32.13 0.94 5.49
CA GLY A 121 32.09 -0.43 5.97
C GLY A 121 33.47 -1.10 6.03
N VAL A 122 34.27 -0.90 5.00
CA VAL A 122 35.65 -1.40 4.98
C VAL A 122 36.49 -0.74 6.07
N ALA A 123 36.42 0.58 6.24
CA ALA A 123 37.12 1.29 7.30
C ALA A 123 36.73 0.82 8.71
N ARG A 124 35.43 0.55 8.94
CA ARG A 124 34.94 0.19 10.27
C ARG A 124 34.94 -1.31 10.57
N TYR A 125 34.68 -2.15 9.56
CA TYR A 125 34.46 -3.59 9.74
C TYR A 125 35.41 -4.47 8.90
N GLY A 126 36.30 -3.88 8.14
CA GLY A 126 37.18 -4.60 7.19
C GLY A 126 36.45 -5.22 5.99
N ARG A 127 35.18 -4.87 5.77
CA ARG A 127 34.35 -5.44 4.70
C ARG A 127 33.10 -4.57 4.44
N ARG A 128 32.43 -4.84 3.33
CA ARG A 128 31.10 -4.28 3.03
C ARG A 128 30.11 -4.55 4.18
N PRO A 129 29.32 -3.57 4.60
CA PRO A 129 28.34 -3.74 5.68
C PRO A 129 27.32 -4.82 5.33
N ARG A 130 26.96 -5.62 6.33
CA ARG A 130 25.89 -6.62 6.21
C ARG A 130 24.67 -6.17 6.99
N MET A 131 23.50 -6.28 6.36
CA MET A 131 22.22 -5.98 6.99
C MET A 131 21.32 -7.21 6.88
N ALA A 132 20.63 -7.55 7.96
CA ALA A 132 19.63 -8.61 7.96
C ALA A 132 18.31 -8.09 8.54
N ASP A 133 17.19 -8.41 7.87
CA ASP A 133 15.85 -8.17 8.37
C ASP A 133 15.09 -9.51 8.43
N PRO A 134 14.93 -10.09 9.64
CA PRO A 134 14.23 -11.37 9.82
C PRO A 134 12.71 -11.27 9.81
N PHE A 135 12.15 -10.06 9.71
CA PHE A 135 10.71 -9.77 9.65
C PHE A 135 10.41 -8.82 8.48
N SER A 136 10.93 -9.16 7.32
CA SER A 136 11.08 -8.24 6.18
C SER A 136 9.75 -7.73 5.60
N GLY A 137 8.62 -8.41 5.82
CA GLY A 137 7.35 -8.04 5.23
C GLY A 137 7.47 -7.85 3.72
N SER A 138 7.15 -6.65 3.21
CA SER A 138 7.31 -6.32 1.78
C SER A 138 8.74 -6.00 1.35
N GLY A 139 9.76 -6.22 2.22
CA GLY A 139 11.15 -6.08 1.88
C GLY A 139 11.68 -4.65 1.77
N GLN A 140 11.00 -3.64 2.34
CA GLN A 140 11.41 -2.24 2.19
C GLN A 140 12.75 -1.92 2.85
N ILE A 141 13.01 -2.48 4.03
CA ILE A 141 14.26 -2.26 4.77
C ILE A 141 15.44 -2.90 4.03
N PRO A 142 15.41 -4.22 3.72
CA PRO A 142 16.51 -4.85 3.01
C PRO A 142 16.69 -4.31 1.59
N PHE A 143 15.60 -3.91 0.91
CA PHE A 143 15.68 -3.28 -0.41
C PHE A 143 16.46 -1.96 -0.36
N GLU A 144 16.15 -1.07 0.58
CA GLU A 144 16.85 0.20 0.71
C GLU A 144 18.31 0.00 1.13
N ALA A 145 18.59 -0.92 2.04
CA ALA A 145 19.97 -1.23 2.42
C ALA A 145 20.80 -1.76 1.24
N ALA A 146 20.22 -2.65 0.40
CA ALA A 146 20.88 -3.13 -0.81
C ALA A 146 21.10 -1.99 -1.81
N ARG A 147 20.11 -1.11 -1.99
CA ARG A 147 20.24 0.07 -2.87
C ARG A 147 21.33 1.03 -2.41
N LEU A 148 21.57 1.11 -1.11
CA LEU A 148 22.65 1.89 -0.51
C LEU A 148 24.02 1.19 -0.55
N GLY A 149 24.10 -0.08 -0.97
CA GLY A 149 25.34 -0.80 -1.13
C GLY A 149 25.67 -1.81 -0.02
N CYS A 150 24.74 -2.11 0.90
CA CYS A 150 24.91 -3.17 1.88
C CYS A 150 24.69 -4.56 1.27
N ASP A 151 25.34 -5.58 1.82
CA ASP A 151 24.95 -6.98 1.64
C ASP A 151 23.67 -7.24 2.44
N ALA A 152 22.53 -7.19 1.78
CA ALA A 152 21.24 -7.31 2.45
C ALA A 152 20.70 -8.74 2.44
N ARG A 153 20.12 -9.16 3.56
CA ARG A 153 19.41 -10.43 3.71
C ARG A 153 18.01 -10.16 4.26
N ALA A 154 17.03 -10.83 3.66
CA ALA A 154 15.63 -10.75 4.06
C ALA A 154 15.10 -12.13 4.43
N ALA A 155 14.33 -12.23 5.50
CA ALA A 155 13.57 -13.41 5.87
C ALA A 155 12.21 -13.02 6.43
N ASP A 156 11.21 -13.89 6.30
CA ASP A 156 9.88 -13.72 6.88
C ASP A 156 9.24 -15.11 7.06
N LEU A 157 8.31 -15.24 8.00
CA LEU A 157 7.50 -16.44 8.15
C LEU A 157 6.43 -16.55 7.05
N ASN A 158 6.01 -15.41 6.49
CA ASN A 158 5.02 -15.37 5.43
C ASN A 158 5.67 -15.59 4.06
N PRO A 159 5.35 -16.69 3.34
CA PRO A 159 5.93 -16.99 2.04
C PRO A 159 5.65 -15.89 0.98
N VAL A 160 4.52 -15.18 1.08
CA VAL A 160 4.21 -14.04 0.21
C VAL A 160 5.18 -12.89 0.46
N ALA A 161 5.54 -12.61 1.71
CA ALA A 161 6.55 -11.62 2.07
C ALA A 161 7.93 -12.00 1.49
N CYS A 162 8.32 -13.27 1.60
CA CYS A 162 9.55 -13.78 0.98
C CYS A 162 9.54 -13.60 -0.55
N LEU A 163 8.44 -13.90 -1.21
CA LEU A 163 8.27 -13.71 -2.66
C LEU A 163 8.35 -12.24 -3.06
N LEU A 164 7.74 -11.33 -2.29
CA LEU A 164 7.84 -9.89 -2.54
C LEU A 164 9.27 -9.37 -2.40
N SER A 165 9.97 -9.79 -1.34
CA SER A 165 11.38 -9.44 -1.13
C SER A 165 12.27 -10.00 -2.24
N TRP A 166 12.07 -11.26 -2.62
CA TRP A 166 12.77 -11.87 -3.75
C TRP A 166 12.54 -11.10 -5.06
N GLY A 167 11.28 -10.74 -5.34
CA GLY A 167 10.93 -9.95 -6.53
C GLY A 167 11.57 -8.56 -6.54
N ALA A 168 11.69 -7.91 -5.38
CA ALA A 168 12.36 -6.62 -5.27
C ALA A 168 13.85 -6.73 -5.63
N PHE A 169 14.55 -7.77 -5.20
CA PHE A 169 15.97 -7.97 -5.50
C PHE A 169 16.24 -8.49 -6.91
N HIS A 170 15.48 -9.45 -7.38
CA HIS A 170 15.79 -10.20 -8.60
C HIS A 170 15.00 -9.74 -9.83
N VAL A 171 13.85 -9.10 -9.64
CA VAL A 171 13.04 -8.55 -10.75
C VAL A 171 13.30 -7.06 -10.92
N ALA A 172 13.13 -6.26 -9.86
CA ALA A 172 13.35 -4.82 -9.94
C ALA A 172 14.83 -4.44 -9.96
N GLY A 173 15.69 -5.20 -9.27
CA GLY A 173 17.14 -4.99 -9.18
C GLY A 173 17.96 -5.78 -10.21
N CYS A 174 17.34 -6.31 -11.27
CA CYS A 174 18.04 -7.11 -12.28
C CYS A 174 18.86 -6.25 -13.26
N SER A 175 19.74 -6.90 -14.03
CA SER A 175 20.48 -6.24 -15.12
C SER A 175 19.54 -5.76 -16.24
N ALA A 176 19.97 -4.78 -17.03
CA ALA A 176 19.21 -4.31 -18.20
C ALA A 176 18.89 -5.44 -19.19
N ALA A 177 19.83 -6.38 -19.40
CA ALA A 177 19.61 -7.54 -20.26
C ALA A 177 18.55 -8.49 -19.70
N ASP A 178 18.55 -8.71 -18.39
CA ASP A 178 17.53 -9.51 -17.72
C ASP A 178 16.17 -8.83 -17.74
N ALA A 179 16.11 -7.51 -17.58
CA ALA A 179 14.88 -6.74 -17.67
C ALA A 179 14.17 -6.93 -19.03
N VAL A 180 14.92 -6.92 -20.13
CA VAL A 180 14.40 -7.18 -21.48
C VAL A 180 13.83 -8.60 -21.58
N ARG A 181 14.55 -9.61 -21.06
CA ARG A 181 14.10 -11.01 -21.06
C ARG A 181 12.81 -11.19 -20.22
N GLN A 182 12.79 -10.59 -19.05
CA GLN A 182 11.64 -10.63 -18.16
C GLN A 182 10.42 -9.96 -18.77
N GLU A 183 10.59 -8.80 -19.40
CA GLU A 183 9.48 -8.11 -20.06
C GLU A 183 8.91 -8.94 -21.22
N LYS A 184 9.77 -9.59 -22.02
CA LYS A 184 9.32 -10.51 -23.06
C LYS A 184 8.52 -11.68 -22.48
N ALA A 185 9.05 -12.36 -21.46
CA ALA A 185 8.38 -13.48 -20.80
C ALA A 185 7.04 -13.05 -20.17
N ARG A 186 6.99 -11.89 -19.53
CA ARG A 186 5.76 -11.32 -18.97
C ARG A 186 4.68 -11.09 -20.04
N ARG A 187 5.07 -10.54 -21.21
CA ARG A 187 4.14 -10.32 -22.33
C ARG A 187 3.63 -11.63 -22.92
N GLU A 188 4.50 -12.62 -23.06
CA GLU A 188 4.14 -13.95 -23.57
C GLU A 188 3.16 -14.64 -22.61
N LEU A 189 3.45 -14.63 -21.30
CA LEU A 189 2.56 -15.18 -20.28
C LEU A 189 1.20 -14.47 -20.27
N ALA A 190 1.18 -13.14 -20.32
CA ALA A 190 -0.06 -12.37 -20.34
C ALA A 190 -0.92 -12.70 -21.56
N ARG A 191 -0.30 -12.89 -22.74
CA ARG A 191 -1.01 -13.29 -23.97
C ARG A 191 -1.52 -14.73 -23.89
N ALA A 192 -0.75 -15.65 -23.32
CA ALA A 192 -1.18 -17.03 -23.14
C ALA A 192 -2.38 -17.09 -22.18
N LEU A 193 -2.28 -16.44 -21.03
CA LEU A 193 -3.36 -16.37 -20.05
C LEU A 193 -4.63 -15.75 -20.65
N ALA A 194 -4.51 -14.65 -21.38
CA ALA A 194 -5.67 -14.02 -22.03
C ALA A 194 -6.37 -14.96 -23.01
N ARG A 195 -5.61 -15.74 -23.80
CA ARG A 195 -6.19 -16.74 -24.73
C ARG A 195 -6.93 -17.85 -23.99
N GLU A 196 -6.35 -18.36 -22.90
CA GLU A 196 -7.00 -19.40 -22.09
C GLU A 196 -8.28 -18.88 -21.42
N MET A 197 -8.24 -17.68 -20.85
CA MET A 197 -9.41 -17.06 -20.24
C MET A 197 -10.52 -16.79 -21.26
N ASP A 198 -10.17 -16.32 -22.47
CA ASP A 198 -11.13 -16.14 -23.57
C ASP A 198 -11.72 -17.48 -24.02
N ALA A 199 -10.92 -18.56 -24.08
CA ALA A 199 -11.38 -19.90 -24.45
C ALA A 199 -12.32 -20.52 -23.39
N LEU A 200 -12.09 -20.24 -22.10
CA LEU A 200 -12.98 -20.66 -21.02
C LEU A 200 -14.31 -19.88 -20.99
N GLY A 201 -14.37 -18.71 -21.62
CA GLY A 201 -15.57 -17.89 -21.69
C GLY A 201 -16.04 -17.28 -20.37
N VAL A 202 -15.26 -17.44 -19.28
CA VAL A 202 -15.65 -17.04 -17.90
C VAL A 202 -15.69 -15.52 -17.70
N GLU A 203 -15.02 -14.76 -18.57
CA GLU A 203 -14.98 -13.30 -18.50
C GLU A 203 -16.02 -12.63 -19.41
N ARG A 204 -16.81 -13.38 -20.18
CA ARG A 204 -17.80 -12.80 -21.12
C ARG A 204 -19.22 -13.16 -20.71
N ASP A 205 -20.10 -12.16 -20.76
CA ASP A 205 -21.53 -12.39 -20.63
C ASP A 205 -22.17 -12.79 -21.98
N GLY A 206 -23.45 -13.18 -21.93
CA GLY A 206 -24.21 -13.53 -23.14
C GLY A 206 -24.39 -12.38 -24.14
N ARG A 207 -24.01 -11.15 -23.81
CA ARG A 207 -24.05 -9.96 -24.69
C ARG A 207 -22.71 -9.64 -25.29
N GLY A 208 -21.66 -10.40 -24.95
CA GLY A 208 -20.28 -10.21 -25.41
C GLY A 208 -19.46 -9.18 -24.62
N TRP A 209 -19.99 -8.65 -23.53
CA TRP A 209 -19.23 -7.77 -22.62
C TRP A 209 -18.19 -8.59 -21.88
N ARG A 210 -16.99 -7.99 -21.68
CA ARG A 210 -15.91 -8.61 -20.94
C ARG A 210 -15.78 -7.98 -19.55
N GLY A 211 -15.87 -8.81 -18.51
CA GLY A 211 -15.62 -8.39 -17.13
C GLY A 211 -14.17 -8.00 -16.91
N ARG A 212 -13.95 -6.83 -16.32
CA ARG A 212 -12.62 -6.31 -15.95
C ARG A 212 -12.37 -6.35 -14.46
N ALA A 213 -13.42 -6.24 -13.66
CA ALA A 213 -13.35 -6.29 -12.21
C ALA A 213 -14.55 -7.07 -11.67
N TYR A 214 -14.27 -7.94 -10.72
CA TYR A 214 -15.27 -8.77 -10.05
C TYR A 214 -15.32 -8.35 -8.58
N LEU A 215 -16.44 -7.76 -8.17
CA LEU A 215 -16.62 -7.24 -6.82
C LEU A 215 -17.34 -8.27 -5.96
N TYR A 216 -16.66 -8.71 -4.93
CA TYR A 216 -17.19 -9.65 -3.94
C TYR A 216 -17.51 -8.92 -2.64
N CYS A 217 -18.54 -9.37 -1.95
CA CYS A 217 -18.80 -9.02 -0.56
C CYS A 217 -18.91 -10.29 0.30
N LEU A 218 -18.75 -10.10 1.58
CA LEU A 218 -19.14 -11.14 2.52
C LEU A 218 -20.67 -11.16 2.66
N GLU A 219 -21.24 -12.34 2.90
CA GLU A 219 -22.61 -12.52 3.36
C GLU A 219 -22.62 -13.24 4.69
N VAL A 220 -23.54 -12.86 5.56
CA VAL A 220 -23.70 -13.47 6.87
C VAL A 220 -25.16 -13.74 7.17
N ARG A 221 -25.43 -14.82 7.89
CA ARG A 221 -26.78 -15.08 8.40
C ARG A 221 -27.03 -14.22 9.63
N CYS A 222 -28.03 -13.33 9.56
CA CYS A 222 -28.46 -12.54 10.71
C CYS A 222 -29.17 -13.46 11.74
N PRO A 223 -28.66 -13.59 12.99
CA PRO A 223 -29.26 -14.47 13.97
C PRO A 223 -30.65 -14.04 14.45
N GLN A 224 -31.01 -12.75 14.29
CA GLN A 224 -32.32 -12.23 14.70
C GLN A 224 -33.38 -12.51 13.65
N SER A 225 -33.08 -12.37 12.36
CA SER A 225 -34.06 -12.49 11.27
C SER A 225 -33.97 -13.80 10.49
N GLY A 226 -32.83 -14.48 10.59
CA GLY A 226 -32.50 -15.67 9.77
C GLY A 226 -32.16 -15.36 8.31
N TRP A 227 -32.08 -14.08 7.92
CA TRP A 227 -31.75 -13.66 6.55
C TRP A 227 -30.25 -13.72 6.29
N MET A 228 -29.90 -14.10 5.05
CA MET A 228 -28.55 -13.90 4.52
C MET A 228 -28.41 -12.46 4.06
N VAL A 229 -27.48 -11.74 4.68
CA VAL A 229 -27.31 -10.29 4.50
C VAL A 229 -25.93 -9.99 3.93
N PRO A 230 -25.82 -9.33 2.77
CA PRO A 230 -24.52 -8.90 2.25
C PRO A 230 -23.93 -7.82 3.17
N VAL A 231 -22.63 -7.93 3.48
CA VAL A 231 -21.92 -7.03 4.38
C VAL A 231 -21.28 -5.91 3.55
N LEU A 232 -22.00 -4.82 3.39
CA LEU A 232 -21.59 -3.70 2.55
C LEU A 232 -21.61 -2.40 3.36
N PRO A 233 -20.48 -1.68 3.48
CA PRO A 233 -20.41 -0.40 4.20
C PRO A 233 -21.17 0.72 3.48
N THR A 234 -21.37 0.58 2.17
CA THR A 234 -22.09 1.50 1.29
C THR A 234 -22.63 0.71 0.10
N LEU A 235 -23.69 1.21 -0.51
CA LEU A 235 -24.19 0.69 -1.78
C LEU A 235 -23.70 1.48 -2.99
N VAL A 236 -22.79 2.45 -2.82
CA VAL A 236 -22.12 3.12 -3.92
C VAL A 236 -21.04 2.20 -4.49
N ILE A 237 -21.13 1.86 -5.77
CA ILE A 237 -20.14 1.02 -6.49
C ILE A 237 -19.10 1.88 -7.17
N SER A 238 -19.51 2.91 -7.89
CA SER A 238 -18.60 3.80 -8.61
C SER A 238 -19.10 5.23 -8.61
N GLU A 239 -18.34 6.14 -8.01
CA GLU A 239 -18.66 7.57 -8.03
C GLU A 239 -18.45 8.16 -9.44
N GLY A 240 -17.34 7.82 -10.09
CA GLY A 240 -17.01 8.34 -11.42
C GLY A 240 -18.00 7.92 -12.50
N HIS A 241 -18.57 6.72 -12.41
CA HIS A 241 -19.57 6.20 -13.34
C HIS A 241 -21.01 6.32 -12.81
N ARG A 242 -21.20 6.86 -11.62
CA ARG A 242 -22.53 7.04 -10.98
C ARG A 242 -23.31 5.73 -10.91
N VAL A 243 -22.68 4.70 -10.36
CA VAL A 243 -23.26 3.35 -10.23
C VAL A 243 -23.52 3.05 -8.76
N VAL A 244 -24.71 2.53 -8.48
CA VAL A 244 -25.12 2.07 -7.14
C VAL A 244 -25.64 0.64 -7.20
N ALA A 245 -25.54 -0.07 -6.06
CA ALA A 245 -26.25 -1.32 -5.83
C ALA A 245 -27.61 -1.05 -5.21
N ARG A 246 -28.57 -1.93 -5.48
CA ARG A 246 -29.88 -1.98 -4.80
C ARG A 246 -30.06 -3.35 -4.19
N LEU A 247 -30.39 -3.39 -2.91
CA LEU A 247 -30.72 -4.62 -2.23
C LEU A 247 -32.22 -4.88 -2.38
N VAL A 248 -32.57 -5.95 -3.09
CA VAL A 248 -33.96 -6.35 -3.33
C VAL A 248 -34.24 -7.57 -2.46
N PRO A 249 -35.16 -7.46 -1.45
CA PRO A 249 -35.45 -8.57 -0.58
C PRO A 249 -36.15 -9.72 -1.34
N ASP A 250 -35.68 -10.96 -1.12
CA ASP A 250 -36.35 -12.19 -1.52
C ASP A 250 -36.84 -12.93 -0.26
N PRO A 251 -38.14 -12.83 0.09
CA PRO A 251 -38.66 -13.44 1.29
C PRO A 251 -38.68 -14.98 1.24
N VAL A 252 -38.73 -15.57 0.04
CA VAL A 252 -38.74 -17.03 -0.13
C VAL A 252 -37.39 -17.62 0.23
N ARG A 253 -36.32 -17.03 -0.32
CA ARG A 253 -34.94 -17.46 -0.03
C ARG A 253 -34.39 -16.86 1.26
N LYS A 254 -35.06 -15.91 1.87
CA LYS A 254 -34.59 -15.08 2.99
C LYS A 254 -33.19 -14.50 2.70
N ARG A 255 -33.07 -13.87 1.55
CA ARG A 255 -31.81 -13.34 1.02
C ARG A 255 -32.12 -12.05 0.24
N TYR A 256 -31.10 -11.20 0.06
CA TYR A 256 -31.20 -10.05 -0.83
C TYR A 256 -30.68 -10.40 -2.21
N ASP A 257 -31.43 -10.12 -3.26
CA ASP A 257 -30.87 -9.97 -4.61
C ASP A 257 -30.21 -8.60 -4.72
N ILE A 258 -29.15 -8.50 -5.54
CA ILE A 258 -28.40 -7.26 -5.73
C ILE A 258 -28.54 -6.85 -7.19
N SER A 259 -29.21 -5.74 -7.45
CA SER A 259 -29.28 -5.13 -8.78
C SER A 259 -28.33 -3.94 -8.89
N ILE A 260 -27.78 -3.73 -10.07
CA ILE A 260 -26.86 -2.64 -10.35
C ILE A 260 -27.56 -1.59 -11.19
N GLU A 261 -27.52 -0.33 -10.73
CA GLU A 261 -28.20 0.79 -11.37
C GLU A 261 -27.19 1.88 -11.75
N TYR A 262 -27.27 2.36 -12.99
CA TYR A 262 -26.62 3.58 -13.44
C TYR A 262 -27.52 4.76 -13.18
N VAL A 263 -27.01 5.76 -12.48
CA VAL A 263 -27.79 6.92 -12.05
C VAL A 263 -27.47 8.13 -12.91
N ASP A 264 -28.49 8.85 -13.35
CA ASP A 264 -28.33 10.09 -14.10
C ASP A 264 -27.62 11.17 -13.28
N ALA A 265 -26.89 12.04 -13.96
CA ALA A 265 -26.10 13.09 -13.31
C ALA A 265 -26.96 14.01 -12.42
N ALA A 266 -28.20 14.32 -12.84
CA ALA A 266 -29.12 15.16 -12.09
C ALA A 266 -29.58 14.53 -10.77
N ARG A 267 -29.77 13.20 -10.75
CA ARG A 267 -30.22 12.44 -9.57
C ARG A 267 -29.05 12.00 -8.68
N TRP A 268 -27.82 12.06 -9.19
CA TRP A 268 -26.65 11.49 -8.53
C TRP A 268 -26.43 11.98 -7.09
N PRO A 269 -26.50 13.29 -6.76
CA PRO A 269 -26.22 13.75 -5.39
C PRO A 269 -27.14 13.12 -4.35
N GLU A 270 -28.43 13.00 -4.65
CA GLU A 270 -29.43 12.41 -3.74
C GLU A 270 -29.27 10.89 -3.66
N GLU A 271 -29.12 10.23 -4.79
CA GLU A 271 -28.96 8.78 -4.86
C GLU A 271 -27.65 8.30 -4.24
N LYS A 272 -26.55 9.06 -4.39
CA LYS A 272 -25.30 8.80 -3.69
C LYS A 272 -25.51 8.83 -2.17
N LYS A 273 -26.08 9.91 -1.65
CA LYS A 273 -26.37 10.05 -0.20
C LYS A 273 -27.25 8.92 0.31
N ARG A 274 -28.28 8.54 -0.45
CA ARG A 274 -29.15 7.41 -0.15
C ARG A 274 -28.39 6.09 -0.12
N ALA A 275 -27.58 5.79 -1.14
CA ALA A 275 -26.78 4.57 -1.24
C ALA A 275 -25.70 4.48 -0.14
N GLU A 276 -25.12 5.59 0.27
CA GLU A 276 -24.22 5.66 1.42
C GLU A 276 -24.92 5.31 2.73
N ALA A 277 -26.15 5.79 2.92
CA ALA A 277 -26.93 5.55 4.14
C ALA A 277 -27.54 4.12 4.20
N GLN A 278 -27.76 3.48 3.06
CA GLN A 278 -28.37 2.16 2.96
C GLN A 278 -27.38 0.99 3.01
N GLY A 279 -26.11 1.24 3.26
CA GLY A 279 -25.14 0.17 3.52
C GLY A 279 -25.56 -0.69 4.71
N THR A 280 -25.35 -1.98 4.61
CA THR A 280 -25.71 -2.95 5.68
C THR A 280 -24.70 -2.98 6.82
N LEU A 281 -23.49 -2.45 6.63
CA LEU A 281 -22.48 -2.24 7.67
C LEU A 281 -22.04 -0.77 7.68
N PRO A 282 -22.94 0.17 8.02
CA PRO A 282 -22.64 1.59 7.94
C PRO A 282 -21.53 2.00 8.91
N ARG A 283 -20.65 2.88 8.46
CA ARG A 283 -19.50 3.34 9.28
C ARG A 283 -19.93 3.97 10.60
N ALA A 284 -21.09 4.64 10.62
CA ALA A 284 -21.63 5.26 11.82
C ALA A 284 -22.01 4.25 12.91
N GLU A 285 -22.38 3.04 12.54
CA GLU A 285 -22.84 1.98 13.47
C GLU A 285 -21.70 1.04 13.93
N LYS A 286 -20.44 1.40 13.70
CA LYS A 286 -19.21 0.76 14.21
C LYS A 286 -19.28 -0.78 14.34
N GLY A 287 -19.35 -1.48 13.22
CA GLY A 287 -19.31 -2.95 13.20
C GLY A 287 -20.65 -3.62 13.54
N THR A 288 -21.75 -2.90 13.41
CA THR A 288 -23.12 -3.43 13.53
C THR A 288 -23.71 -3.66 12.16
N LEU A 289 -24.13 -4.88 11.88
CA LEU A 289 -24.93 -5.22 10.71
C LEU A 289 -26.35 -4.67 10.89
N VAL A 290 -26.82 -3.91 9.92
CA VAL A 290 -28.15 -3.30 9.92
C VAL A 290 -28.86 -3.68 8.64
N HIS A 291 -30.10 -4.21 8.74
CA HIS A 291 -30.92 -4.48 7.57
C HIS A 291 -32.40 -4.50 7.91
N SER A 292 -33.25 -4.28 6.90
CA SER A 292 -34.73 -4.27 7.03
C SER A 292 -35.31 -4.92 5.78
N PRO A 293 -35.64 -6.22 5.82
CA PRO A 293 -36.14 -6.93 4.65
C PRO A 293 -37.57 -6.57 4.27
N ASP A 294 -38.35 -6.10 5.22
CA ASP A 294 -39.74 -5.64 5.05
C ASP A 294 -39.86 -4.11 4.91
N GLY A 295 -38.76 -3.39 5.04
CA GLY A 295 -38.70 -1.93 5.04
C GLY A 295 -39.25 -1.29 6.32
N ILE A 296 -39.74 -2.08 7.29
CA ILE A 296 -40.42 -1.63 8.53
C ILE A 296 -39.56 -2.00 9.74
N THR A 297 -39.21 -3.28 9.87
CA THR A 297 -38.46 -3.82 11.02
C THR A 297 -36.98 -3.73 10.78
N ALA A 298 -36.26 -2.89 11.53
CA ALA A 298 -34.81 -2.77 11.45
C ALA A 298 -34.16 -3.76 12.42
N TYR A 299 -33.41 -4.73 11.85
CA TYR A 299 -32.60 -5.67 12.62
C TYR A 299 -31.18 -5.11 12.77
N ARG A 300 -30.66 -5.15 14.01
CA ARG A 300 -29.29 -4.67 14.34
C ARG A 300 -28.53 -5.74 15.10
N THR A 301 -27.45 -6.25 14.52
CA THR A 301 -26.63 -7.30 15.14
C THR A 301 -25.16 -6.95 15.02
N ARG A 302 -24.44 -6.96 16.14
CA ARG A 302 -22.98 -6.74 16.10
C ARG A 302 -22.28 -7.87 15.36
N MET A 303 -21.30 -7.53 14.53
CA MET A 303 -20.47 -8.52 13.84
C MET A 303 -19.71 -9.43 14.82
N SER A 304 -19.37 -8.94 16.01
CA SER A 304 -18.78 -9.76 17.08
C SER A 304 -19.73 -10.87 17.55
N THR A 305 -21.02 -10.58 17.63
CA THR A 305 -22.05 -11.59 17.96
C THR A 305 -22.18 -12.63 16.84
N ILE A 306 -22.14 -12.18 15.57
CA ILE A 306 -22.23 -13.06 14.40
C ILE A 306 -21.02 -13.99 14.35
N ARG A 307 -19.81 -13.49 14.57
CA ARG A 307 -18.58 -14.28 14.62
C ARG A 307 -18.47 -15.16 15.87
N GLY A 308 -19.30 -14.92 16.89
CA GLY A 308 -19.20 -15.57 18.18
C GLY A 308 -17.91 -15.20 18.92
N ASP A 309 -17.58 -13.91 18.95
CA ASP A 309 -16.37 -13.42 19.65
C ASP A 309 -16.49 -13.68 21.16
N TYR A 310 -15.44 -14.22 21.78
CA TYR A 310 -15.36 -14.50 23.22
C TYR A 310 -13.93 -14.29 23.73
N ARG A 311 -13.76 -14.30 25.05
CA ARG A 311 -12.43 -14.38 25.67
C ARG A 311 -12.18 -15.79 26.19
N ASP A 312 -10.99 -16.31 25.87
CA ASP A 312 -10.56 -17.60 26.42
C ASP A 312 -10.15 -17.47 27.92
N GLU A 313 -9.82 -18.60 28.54
CA GLU A 313 -9.42 -18.64 29.95
C GLU A 313 -8.15 -17.82 30.28
N GLN A 314 -7.32 -17.55 29.26
CA GLN A 314 -6.13 -16.72 29.38
C GLN A 314 -6.41 -15.24 29.08
N GLY A 315 -7.69 -14.85 28.81
CA GLY A 315 -8.10 -13.48 28.50
C GLY A 315 -7.86 -13.04 27.06
N ASN A 316 -7.46 -13.93 26.15
CA ASN A 316 -7.25 -13.63 24.75
C ASN A 316 -8.58 -13.55 23.99
N ASN A 317 -8.66 -12.65 23.02
CA ASN A 317 -9.81 -12.54 22.13
C ASN A 317 -9.83 -13.72 21.14
N ARG A 318 -10.92 -14.48 21.12
CA ARG A 318 -11.21 -15.60 20.22
C ARG A 318 -12.54 -15.40 19.51
N ASN A 319 -12.80 -16.16 18.48
CA ASN A 319 -14.08 -16.25 17.81
C ASN A 319 -14.38 -17.67 17.34
N ARG A 320 -15.58 -17.92 16.84
CA ARG A 320 -16.04 -19.23 16.38
C ARG A 320 -15.89 -19.43 14.87
N LEU A 321 -15.11 -18.58 14.20
CA LEU A 321 -14.82 -18.80 12.79
C LEU A 321 -13.93 -20.02 12.64
N ARG A 322 -14.27 -20.89 11.71
CA ARG A 322 -13.43 -22.04 11.36
C ARG A 322 -12.13 -21.53 10.70
N PRO A 323 -10.95 -22.01 11.11
CA PRO A 323 -9.72 -21.78 10.35
C PRO A 323 -9.83 -22.42 8.97
N TRP A 324 -9.31 -21.76 7.95
CA TRP A 324 -9.20 -22.35 6.62
C TRP A 324 -8.19 -23.48 6.60
N GLU A 325 -8.53 -24.56 5.90
CA GLU A 325 -7.66 -25.69 5.65
C GLU A 325 -6.99 -25.54 4.27
N LYS A 326 -6.01 -26.38 4.00
CA LYS A 326 -5.20 -26.29 2.77
C LYS A 326 -6.04 -26.45 1.49
N GLU A 327 -7.12 -27.19 1.57
CA GLU A 327 -8.03 -27.53 0.46
C GLU A 327 -9.14 -26.50 0.26
N ASP A 328 -9.30 -25.55 1.20
CA ASP A 328 -10.35 -24.55 1.10
C ASP A 328 -9.99 -23.47 0.05
N ILE A 329 -10.77 -23.40 -1.02
CA ILE A 329 -10.68 -22.36 -2.06
C ILE A 329 -11.79 -21.32 -1.88
N VAL A 330 -12.95 -21.76 -1.38
CA VAL A 330 -14.12 -20.92 -1.08
C VAL A 330 -14.66 -21.28 0.30
N PRO A 331 -15.44 -20.41 0.96
CA PRO A 331 -16.10 -20.75 2.22
C PRO A 331 -16.98 -22.00 2.06
N ARG A 332 -16.96 -22.89 3.05
CA ARG A 332 -17.87 -24.03 3.08
C ARG A 332 -19.31 -23.57 3.41
N PRO A 333 -20.35 -24.32 3.03
CA PRO A 333 -21.75 -23.94 3.27
C PRO A 333 -22.08 -23.64 4.73
N GLU A 334 -21.39 -24.30 5.67
CA GLU A 334 -21.55 -24.14 7.12
C GLU A 334 -20.75 -22.96 7.71
N ASP A 335 -19.83 -22.35 6.95
CA ASP A 335 -19.04 -21.25 7.45
C ASP A 335 -19.95 -20.01 7.73
N ILE A 336 -19.66 -19.33 8.84
CA ILE A 336 -20.40 -18.14 9.27
C ILE A 336 -20.35 -17.00 8.24
N LEU A 337 -19.18 -16.88 7.59
CA LEU A 337 -18.92 -15.91 6.55
C LEU A 337 -18.97 -16.61 5.19
N GLN A 338 -19.90 -16.19 4.36
CA GLN A 338 -20.02 -16.61 2.96
C GLN A 338 -19.47 -15.55 2.03
N GLU A 339 -19.06 -15.94 0.84
CA GLU A 339 -18.57 -15.04 -0.19
C GLU A 339 -19.58 -14.91 -1.31
N ARG A 340 -19.79 -13.69 -1.81
CA ARG A 340 -20.73 -13.43 -2.89
C ARG A 340 -20.17 -12.46 -3.91
N LEU A 341 -20.14 -12.88 -5.18
CA LEU A 341 -19.98 -11.99 -6.31
C LEU A 341 -21.27 -11.14 -6.43
N TYR A 342 -21.16 -9.82 -6.41
CA TYR A 342 -22.33 -8.95 -6.46
C TYR A 342 -22.30 -7.92 -7.61
N CYS A 343 -21.13 -7.67 -8.20
CA CYS A 343 -21.01 -6.79 -9.37
C CYS A 343 -19.84 -7.25 -10.25
N VAL A 344 -20.04 -7.16 -11.54
CA VAL A 344 -18.98 -7.32 -12.57
C VAL A 344 -18.93 -6.03 -13.36
N GLN A 345 -17.74 -5.45 -13.47
CA GLN A 345 -17.45 -4.24 -14.25
C GLN A 345 -16.70 -4.59 -15.53
#